data_4c8684c085176e01f268d57850a2add8
#
_entry.id   4c8684c085176e01f268d57850a2add8
#
_cell.length_a   1.000
_cell.length_b   1.000
_cell.length_c   1.000
_cell.angle_alpha   90.00
_cell.angle_beta   90.00
_cell.angle_gamma   90.00
#
_symmetry.space_group_name_H-M   'P 1'
#
loop_
_entity.id
_entity.type
_entity.pdbx_description
1 polymer ?
#
loop_
_entity_poly.entity_id
_entity_poly.type
_entity_poly.pdbx_seq_one_letter_code
_entity_poly.pdbx_strand_id
1 'polypeptide(L)'
;PYMVAPSVIGVLAQRLAARICENCKEAYIPTEDVLRRYFKDEGLTEVPFYRGRGCSACRNTGYKGRIAFHELVLVTEEMRSLITAGASVQAITQAAARVGYRPLRYDGLKKVLLGLTTIEELEANTSFEWAS
;
A
#
# COMPACT_ATOMS: atom_id res chain seq x y z
N PRO A 1 -3.25 25.88 -10.14
CA PRO A 1 -2.41 26.78 -10.88
C PRO A 1 -1.74 26.15 -12.09
N TYR A 2 -1.87 26.81 -13.19
CA TYR A 2 -1.34 26.33 -14.45
C TYR A 2 0.19 26.27 -14.49
N MET A 3 0.86 27.03 -13.64
CA MET A 3 2.33 27.03 -13.56
C MET A 3 2.88 25.77 -12.89
N VAL A 4 2.09 25.14 -12.01
CA VAL A 4 2.51 23.92 -11.32
C VAL A 4 2.38 22.68 -12.23
N ALA A 5 1.27 22.57 -12.97
CA ALA A 5 1.00 21.37 -13.78
C ALA A 5 2.10 21.06 -14.79
N PRO A 6 2.62 22.02 -15.59
CA PRO A 6 3.69 21.71 -16.55
C PRO A 6 5.03 21.36 -15.93
N SER A 7 5.29 21.79 -14.67
CA SER A 7 6.58 21.59 -14.04
C SER A 7 6.67 20.30 -13.21
N VAL A 8 5.53 19.62 -12.99
CA VAL A 8 5.49 18.37 -12.21
C VAL A 8 5.47 17.20 -13.17
N ILE A 9 6.48 16.32 -13.11
CA ILE A 9 6.57 15.11 -13.94
C ILE A 9 6.17 13.85 -13.18
N GLY A 10 6.28 13.86 -11.86
CA GLY A 10 5.89 12.73 -11.04
C GLY A 10 5.82 13.11 -9.58
N VAL A 11 5.08 12.33 -8.82
CA VAL A 11 4.95 12.49 -7.37
C VAL A 11 5.20 11.13 -6.73
N LEU A 12 6.11 11.10 -5.76
CA LEU A 12 6.40 9.90 -4.98
C LEU A 12 5.99 10.15 -3.53
N ALA A 13 5.13 9.28 -3.02
CA ALA A 13 4.77 9.27 -1.61
C ALA A 13 5.28 7.98 -0.97
N GLN A 14 5.61 8.02 0.32
CA GLN A 14 6.00 6.81 1.04
C GLN A 14 5.59 6.90 2.50
N ARG A 15 5.42 5.72 3.11
CA ARG A 15 5.19 5.54 4.53
C ARG A 15 6.11 4.46 5.04
N LEU A 16 6.64 4.63 6.24
CA LEU A 16 7.46 3.60 6.87
C LEU A 16 6.59 2.75 7.77
N ALA A 17 6.76 1.44 7.64
CA ALA A 17 6.07 0.45 8.47
C ALA A 17 7.10 -0.41 9.17
N ALA A 18 6.70 -1.04 10.25
CA ALA A 18 7.58 -1.98 10.95
C ALA A 18 7.73 -3.26 10.12
N ARG A 19 8.93 -3.77 10.06
CA ARG A 19 9.26 -5.02 9.36
C ARG A 19 9.15 -6.20 10.32
N ILE A 20 8.61 -7.32 9.85
CA ILE A 20 8.53 -8.54 10.66
C ILE A 20 9.94 -9.04 10.98
N CYS A 21 10.15 -9.43 12.23
CA CYS A 21 11.41 -10.03 12.66
C CYS A 21 11.61 -11.37 11.96
N GLU A 22 12.71 -11.48 11.20
CA GLU A 22 13.00 -12.71 10.45
C GLU A 22 13.26 -13.91 11.37
N ASN A 23 13.74 -13.66 12.59
CA ASN A 23 14.07 -14.73 13.51
C ASN A 23 12.83 -15.47 14.07
N CYS A 24 11.72 -14.77 14.19
CA CYS A 24 10.49 -15.38 14.75
C CYS A 24 9.28 -15.31 13.82
N LYS A 25 9.51 -15.01 12.55
CA LYS A 25 8.44 -14.93 11.57
C LYS A 25 7.73 -16.27 11.40
N GLU A 26 6.40 -16.24 11.38
CA GLU A 26 5.59 -17.42 11.10
C GLU A 26 4.42 -17.07 10.19
N ALA A 27 4.00 -18.04 9.39
CA ALA A 27 2.84 -17.89 8.53
C ALA A 27 1.57 -18.24 9.30
N TYR A 28 0.45 -17.59 8.95
CA TYR A 28 -0.86 -17.95 9.47
C TYR A 28 -1.90 -17.67 8.39
N ILE A 29 -3.06 -18.31 8.51
CA ILE A 29 -4.17 -18.03 7.58
C ILE A 29 -5.09 -17.02 8.26
N PRO A 30 -5.27 -15.83 7.69
CA PRO A 30 -6.16 -14.83 8.28
C PRO A 30 -7.62 -15.26 8.22
N THR A 31 -8.47 -14.57 8.99
CA THR A 31 -9.90 -14.87 8.98
C THR A 31 -10.51 -14.57 7.63
N GLU A 32 -11.65 -15.20 7.35
CA GLU A 32 -12.38 -14.98 6.11
C GLU A 32 -12.75 -13.51 5.91
N ASP A 33 -13.10 -12.81 6.99
CA ASP A 33 -13.43 -11.39 6.92
C ASP A 33 -12.26 -10.54 6.41
N VAL A 34 -11.05 -10.84 6.87
CA VAL A 34 -9.85 -10.14 6.43
C VAL A 34 -9.59 -10.44 4.95
N LEU A 35 -9.70 -11.71 4.56
CA LEU A 35 -9.48 -12.09 3.16
C LEU A 35 -10.48 -11.43 2.22
N ARG A 36 -11.75 -11.34 2.60
CA ARG A 36 -12.77 -10.65 1.79
C ARG A 36 -12.48 -9.17 1.65
N ARG A 37 -11.93 -8.55 2.68
CA ARG A 37 -11.61 -7.13 2.67
C ARG A 37 -10.57 -6.78 1.62
N TYR A 38 -9.61 -7.67 1.39
CA TYR A 38 -8.49 -7.42 0.48
C TYR A 38 -8.61 -8.15 -0.86
N PHE A 39 -9.39 -9.23 -0.94
CA PHE A 39 -9.49 -10.08 -2.14
C PHE A 39 -10.96 -10.36 -2.47
N LYS A 40 -11.75 -9.33 -2.59
CA LYS A 40 -13.22 -9.35 -2.64
C LYS A 40 -13.86 -10.48 -3.47
N ASP A 41 -13.45 -10.67 -4.69
CA ASP A 41 -14.14 -11.57 -5.62
C ASP A 41 -13.29 -12.73 -6.13
N GLU A 42 -12.16 -12.96 -5.50
CA GLU A 42 -11.22 -13.94 -6.03
C GLU A 42 -11.38 -15.35 -5.46
N GLY A 43 -12.32 -15.53 -4.52
CA GLY A 43 -12.58 -16.83 -3.92
C GLY A 43 -11.42 -17.44 -3.17
N LEU A 44 -10.46 -16.61 -2.78
CA LEU A 44 -9.27 -17.07 -2.07
C LEU A 44 -9.61 -17.36 -0.62
N THR A 45 -9.39 -18.61 -0.20
CA THR A 45 -9.70 -19.04 1.16
C THR A 45 -8.46 -19.37 1.99
N GLU A 46 -7.30 -19.49 1.35
CA GLU A 46 -6.07 -19.91 2.02
C GLU A 46 -4.86 -19.10 1.56
N VAL A 47 -4.94 -17.78 1.75
CA VAL A 47 -3.81 -16.91 1.46
C VAL A 47 -3.03 -16.69 2.76
N PRO A 48 -1.78 -17.14 2.87
CA PRO A 48 -1.03 -16.94 4.12
C PRO A 48 -0.60 -15.50 4.29
N PHE A 49 -0.76 -15.00 5.51
CA PHE A 49 -0.14 -13.79 5.98
C PHE A 49 0.95 -14.17 6.96
N TYR A 50 1.72 -13.21 7.43
CA TYR A 50 2.86 -13.47 8.30
C TYR A 50 2.85 -12.56 9.51
N ARG A 51 3.46 -13.03 10.58
CA ARG A 51 3.60 -12.26 11.82
C ARG A 51 4.87 -12.72 12.53
N GLY A 52 5.36 -11.89 13.45
CA GLY A 52 6.43 -12.30 14.35
C GLY A 52 5.85 -12.75 15.68
N ARG A 53 6.22 -13.94 16.14
CA ARG A 53 5.76 -14.44 17.43
C ARG A 53 6.31 -13.68 18.62
N GLY A 54 7.45 -13.03 18.44
CA GLY A 54 8.22 -12.44 19.51
C GLY A 54 9.38 -13.35 19.90
N CYS A 55 10.56 -12.78 20.00
CA CYS A 55 11.76 -13.50 20.39
C CYS A 55 12.76 -12.51 21.00
N SER A 56 13.90 -13.01 21.48
CA SER A 56 14.93 -12.15 22.06
C SER A 56 15.53 -11.19 21.04
N ALA A 57 15.62 -11.58 19.77
CA ALA A 57 16.19 -10.73 18.72
C ALA A 57 15.37 -9.46 18.46
N CYS A 58 14.05 -9.53 18.64
CA CYS A 58 13.15 -8.38 18.43
C CYS A 58 12.59 -7.84 19.74
N ARG A 59 13.12 -8.26 20.88
CA ARG A 59 12.64 -7.87 22.22
C ARG A 59 11.16 -8.22 22.44
N ASN A 60 10.75 -9.36 21.92
CA ASN A 60 9.39 -9.88 22.02
C ASN A 60 8.32 -9.02 21.35
N THR A 61 8.71 -8.14 20.42
CA THR A 61 7.76 -7.31 19.70
C THR A 61 7.21 -7.97 18.43
N GLY A 62 7.96 -8.91 17.87
CA GLY A 62 7.64 -9.48 16.55
C GLY A 62 8.14 -8.65 15.38
N TYR A 63 8.71 -7.48 15.64
CA TYR A 63 9.17 -6.56 14.60
C TYR A 63 10.63 -6.19 14.79
N LYS A 64 11.34 -6.08 13.69
CA LYS A 64 12.73 -5.62 13.70
C LYS A 64 13.06 -4.94 12.37
N GLY A 65 13.39 -3.66 12.44
CA GLY A 65 13.65 -2.85 11.26
C GLY A 65 12.38 -2.24 10.68
N ARG A 66 12.52 -1.61 9.53
CA ARG A 66 11.42 -0.91 8.86
C ARG A 66 11.40 -1.25 7.38
N ILE A 67 10.25 -1.05 6.77
CA ILE A 67 10.07 -1.21 5.34
C ILE A 67 9.19 -0.06 4.85
N ALA A 68 9.42 0.41 3.63
CA ALA A 68 8.67 1.51 3.06
C ALA A 68 7.56 1.00 2.15
N PHE A 69 6.40 1.65 2.23
CA PHE A 69 5.34 1.51 1.24
C PHE A 69 5.45 2.71 0.30
N HIS A 70 5.35 2.47 -0.99
CA HIS A 70 5.54 3.49 -2.02
C HIS A 70 4.32 3.68 -2.89
N GLU A 71 4.12 4.91 -3.30
CA GLU A 71 3.10 5.28 -4.26
C GLU A 71 3.75 6.28 -5.23
N LEU A 72 3.78 5.93 -6.50
CA LEU A 72 4.33 6.79 -7.55
C LEU A 72 3.24 7.17 -8.53
N VAL A 73 3.05 8.46 -8.73
CA VAL A 73 2.10 8.99 -9.70
C VAL A 73 2.90 9.73 -10.78
N LEU A 74 2.84 9.23 -12.02
CA LEU A 74 3.42 9.93 -13.16
C LEU A 74 2.39 10.91 -13.71
N VAL A 75 2.78 12.16 -13.90
CA VAL A 75 1.89 13.20 -14.39
C VAL A 75 1.89 13.17 -15.91
N THR A 76 0.82 12.64 -16.50
CA THR A 76 0.64 12.58 -17.95
C THR A 76 0.06 13.89 -18.47
N GLU A 77 0.03 14.07 -19.80
CA GLU A 77 -0.63 15.23 -20.40
C GLU A 77 -2.11 15.30 -20.04
N GLU A 78 -2.79 14.15 -19.99
CA GLU A 78 -4.19 14.10 -19.56
C GLU A 78 -4.34 14.65 -18.14
N MET A 79 -3.47 14.23 -17.24
CA MET A 79 -3.50 14.71 -15.85
C MET A 79 -3.19 16.21 -15.79
N ARG A 80 -2.23 16.69 -16.57
CA ARG A 80 -1.92 18.13 -16.63
C ARG A 80 -3.12 18.94 -17.07
N SER A 81 -3.81 18.47 -18.09
CA SER A 81 -5.04 19.12 -18.58
C SER A 81 -6.12 19.16 -17.51
N LEU A 82 -6.31 18.07 -16.79
CA LEU A 82 -7.29 17.99 -15.71
C LEU A 82 -6.94 18.93 -14.55
N ILE A 83 -5.67 18.99 -14.17
CA ILE A 83 -5.21 19.88 -13.10
C ILE A 83 -5.42 21.34 -13.51
N THR A 84 -5.04 21.70 -14.72
CA THR A 84 -5.19 23.06 -15.25
C THR A 84 -6.66 23.48 -15.32
N ALA A 85 -7.54 22.54 -15.68
CA ALA A 85 -8.98 22.80 -15.75
C ALA A 85 -9.67 22.81 -14.38
N GLY A 86 -8.97 22.51 -13.31
CA GLY A 86 -9.55 22.45 -11.96
C GLY A 86 -10.44 21.24 -11.74
N ALA A 87 -10.15 20.12 -12.40
CA ALA A 87 -10.92 18.91 -12.29
C ALA A 87 -10.89 18.33 -10.86
N SER A 88 -11.86 17.48 -10.53
CA SER A 88 -11.96 16.86 -9.21
C SER A 88 -10.80 15.90 -8.97
N VAL A 89 -10.50 15.65 -7.70
CA VAL A 89 -9.51 14.65 -7.30
C VAL A 89 -9.86 13.28 -7.88
N GLN A 90 -11.14 12.93 -7.91
CA GLN A 90 -11.61 11.66 -8.45
C GLN A 90 -11.26 11.52 -9.94
N ALA A 91 -11.46 12.56 -10.74
CA ALA A 91 -11.14 12.54 -12.17
C ALA A 91 -9.64 12.39 -12.39
N ILE A 92 -8.83 13.10 -11.61
CA ILE A 92 -7.37 13.02 -11.69
C ILE A 92 -6.89 11.62 -11.30
N THR A 93 -7.45 11.05 -10.23
CA THR A 93 -7.10 9.71 -9.77
C THR A 93 -7.43 8.65 -10.82
N GLN A 94 -8.58 8.77 -11.48
CA GLN A 94 -8.95 7.85 -12.54
C GLN A 94 -8.00 7.92 -13.74
N ALA A 95 -7.57 9.12 -14.10
CA ALA A 95 -6.59 9.30 -15.16
C ALA A 95 -5.24 8.66 -14.81
N ALA A 96 -4.81 8.81 -13.55
CA ALA A 96 -3.59 8.19 -13.05
C ALA A 96 -3.67 6.65 -13.08
N ALA A 97 -4.82 6.10 -12.71
CA ALA A 97 -5.02 4.64 -12.69
C ALA A 97 -4.87 4.02 -14.07
N ARG A 98 -5.25 4.75 -15.12
CA ARG A 98 -5.14 4.26 -16.51
C ARG A 98 -3.69 4.06 -16.94
N VAL A 99 -2.73 4.72 -16.32
CA VAL A 99 -1.31 4.60 -16.67
C VAL A 99 -0.51 3.83 -15.60
N GLY A 100 -1.20 3.03 -14.80
CA GLY A 100 -0.55 2.12 -13.86
C GLY A 100 -0.39 2.63 -12.43
N TYR A 101 -0.96 3.79 -12.12
CA TYR A 101 -0.97 4.26 -10.73
C TYR A 101 -1.65 3.25 -9.81
N ARG A 102 -1.05 3.01 -8.67
CA ARG A 102 -1.66 2.21 -7.61
C ARG A 102 -1.47 2.94 -6.28
N PRO A 103 -2.48 2.92 -5.40
CA PRO A 103 -2.35 3.58 -4.11
C PRO A 103 -1.30 2.91 -3.23
N LEU A 104 -0.86 3.65 -2.21
CA LEU A 104 0.13 3.20 -1.23
C LEU A 104 -0.23 1.83 -0.65
N ARG A 105 -1.52 1.59 -0.40
CA ARG A 105 -2.04 0.33 0.14
C ARG A 105 -1.76 -0.87 -0.79
N TYR A 106 -1.75 -0.66 -2.10
CA TYR A 106 -1.43 -1.72 -3.06
C TYR A 106 0.00 -2.22 -2.87
N ASP A 107 0.98 -1.31 -2.78
CA ASP A 107 2.36 -1.67 -2.53
C ASP A 107 2.52 -2.33 -1.15
N GLY A 108 1.84 -1.78 -0.14
CA GLY A 108 1.85 -2.36 1.21
C GLY A 108 1.30 -3.77 1.24
N LEU A 109 0.20 -4.04 0.54
CA LEU A 109 -0.38 -5.37 0.49
C LEU A 109 0.58 -6.37 -0.16
N LYS A 110 1.29 -5.97 -1.21
CA LYS A 110 2.32 -6.81 -1.82
C LYS A 110 3.37 -7.20 -0.79
N LYS A 111 3.79 -6.28 0.06
CA LYS A 111 4.79 -6.55 1.10
C LYS A 111 4.25 -7.42 2.22
N VAL A 112 2.97 -7.30 2.54
CA VAL A 112 2.31 -8.23 3.47
C VAL A 112 2.35 -9.66 2.91
N LEU A 113 2.01 -9.83 1.64
CA LEU A 113 2.01 -11.14 1.00
C LEU A 113 3.42 -11.74 0.86
N LEU A 114 4.44 -10.89 0.74
CA LEU A 114 5.82 -11.32 0.69
C LEU A 114 6.39 -11.67 2.08
N GLY A 115 5.63 -11.41 3.16
CA GLY A 115 6.08 -11.69 4.51
C GLY A 115 7.05 -10.66 5.07
N LEU A 116 7.05 -9.44 4.53
CA LEU A 116 7.93 -8.37 5.00
C LEU A 116 7.32 -7.57 6.13
N THR A 117 5.99 -7.46 6.18
CA THR A 117 5.27 -6.73 7.22
C THR A 117 3.94 -7.41 7.51
N THR A 118 3.18 -6.85 8.46
CA THR A 118 1.91 -7.42 8.88
C THR A 118 0.73 -6.63 8.31
N ILE A 119 -0.46 -7.27 8.33
CA ILE A 119 -1.69 -6.60 7.93
C ILE A 119 -2.02 -5.44 8.89
N GLU A 120 -1.68 -5.57 10.17
CA GLU A 120 -1.89 -4.53 11.15
C GLU A 120 -1.07 -3.28 10.82
N GLU A 121 0.18 -3.46 10.37
CA GLU A 121 1.01 -2.35 9.92
C GLU A 121 0.47 -1.72 8.65
N LEU A 122 -0.06 -2.52 7.74
CA LEU A 122 -0.70 -2.01 6.53
C LEU A 122 -1.88 -1.10 6.89
N GLU A 123 -2.75 -1.56 7.78
CA GLU A 123 -3.93 -0.80 8.19
C GLU A 123 -3.57 0.47 8.97
N ALA A 124 -2.52 0.40 9.78
CA ALA A 124 -2.06 1.55 10.55
C ALA A 124 -1.46 2.67 9.69
N ASN A 125 -0.89 2.32 8.53
CA ASN A 125 -0.13 3.25 7.70
C ASN A 125 -0.80 3.61 6.38
N THR A 126 -1.97 3.06 6.08
CA THR A 126 -2.69 3.34 4.83
C THR A 126 -4.18 3.54 5.11
N SER A 127 -4.88 4.10 4.11
CA SER A 127 -6.31 4.36 4.21
C SER A 127 -7.09 3.38 3.34
N PHE A 128 -8.22 2.88 3.85
CA PHE A 128 -9.14 2.04 3.08
C PHE A 128 -9.82 2.78 1.94
N GLU A 129 -9.88 4.09 1.99
CA GLU A 129 -10.50 4.88 0.94
C GLU A 129 -9.82 4.69 -0.41
N TRP A 130 -8.55 4.34 -0.40
CA TRP A 130 -7.78 4.12 -1.61
C TRP A 130 -7.93 2.71 -2.17
N ALA A 131 -8.56 1.81 -1.45
CA ALA A 131 -8.70 0.41 -1.84
C ALA A 131 -9.94 0.14 -2.70
N SER A 132 -10.84 1.10 -2.78
CA SER A 132 -12.10 0.96 -3.50
C SER A 132 -12.06 1.48 -4.93
#